data_017476dfd7881148a326c07064a74ec0
#
_entry.id   017476dfd7881148a326c07064a74ec0
#
_cell.length_a   1.000
_cell.length_b   1.000
_cell.length_c   1.000
_cell.angle_alpha   90.00
_cell.angle_beta   90.00
_cell.angle_gamma   90.00
#
_symmetry.space_group_name_H-M   'P 1'
#
loop_
_entity.id
_entity.type
_entity.pdbx_description
1 polymer ?
#
loop_
_entity_poly.entity_id
_entity_poly.type
_entity_poly.pdbx_seq_one_letter_code
_entity_poly.pdbx_strand_id
1 'polypeptide(L)'
;MEISLIGWIHTILGTLAIIVAVFIISTQGFINSKNNFGKFYIIATVITASTALLMYKNGGFNLAHILAILTIVAIILGITSEKYNILGISKYIQAMSYTGSVLFHLIPGIAEVNKRLPIDNPMGLSVLDPVNIRYYLIFTAIIGTTILIQWYFLWKKRSMS
;
A
#
# COMPACT_ATOMS: atom_id res chain seq x y z
N MET A 1 16.73 -10.25 -18.00
CA MET A 1 16.92 -8.84 -17.58
C MET A 1 17.29 -8.85 -16.11
N GLU A 2 18.53 -8.45 -15.78
CA GLU A 2 19.01 -8.48 -14.40
C GLU A 2 18.32 -7.37 -13.58
N ILE A 3 17.88 -7.73 -12.36
CA ILE A 3 17.27 -6.78 -11.44
C ILE A 3 18.41 -5.99 -10.77
N SER A 4 18.34 -4.67 -10.80
CA SER A 4 19.32 -3.82 -10.11
C SER A 4 19.24 -3.99 -8.59
N LEU A 5 20.30 -3.64 -7.86
CA LEU A 5 20.29 -3.65 -6.38
C LEU A 5 19.11 -2.86 -5.79
N ILE A 6 18.82 -1.67 -6.35
CA ILE A 6 17.66 -0.85 -5.96
C ILE A 6 16.35 -1.60 -6.21
N GLY A 7 16.24 -2.32 -7.32
CA GLY A 7 15.06 -3.14 -7.63
C GLY A 7 14.86 -4.29 -6.63
N TRP A 8 15.94 -4.94 -6.19
CA TRP A 8 15.86 -5.96 -5.15
C TRP A 8 15.43 -5.39 -3.79
N ILE A 9 16.02 -4.27 -3.36
CA ILE A 9 15.63 -3.57 -2.12
C ILE A 9 14.14 -3.20 -2.18
N HIS A 10 13.70 -2.59 -3.28
CA HIS A 10 12.31 -2.21 -3.50
C HIS A 10 11.37 -3.42 -3.38
N THR A 11 11.67 -4.51 -4.07
CA THR A 11 10.79 -5.69 -4.11
C THR A 11 10.72 -6.38 -2.76
N ILE A 12 11.85 -6.60 -2.10
CA ILE A 12 11.89 -7.26 -0.79
C ILE A 12 11.15 -6.42 0.27
N LEU A 13 11.47 -5.14 0.39
CA LEU A 13 10.83 -4.28 1.38
C LEU A 13 9.34 -4.05 1.09
N GLY A 14 8.96 -3.91 -0.18
CA GLY A 14 7.56 -3.77 -0.57
C GLY A 14 6.74 -5.02 -0.24
N THR A 15 7.28 -6.21 -0.52
CA THR A 15 6.63 -7.49 -0.17
C THR A 15 6.50 -7.64 1.34
N LEU A 16 7.55 -7.36 2.10
CA LEU A 16 7.51 -7.41 3.57
C LEU A 16 6.53 -6.40 4.14
N ALA A 17 6.45 -5.19 3.58
CA ALA A 17 5.48 -4.18 4.00
C ALA A 17 4.03 -4.68 3.82
N ILE A 18 3.71 -5.31 2.69
CA ILE A 18 2.38 -5.88 2.44
C ILE A 18 2.07 -7.00 3.45
N ILE A 19 3.00 -7.94 3.66
CA ILE A 19 2.82 -9.04 4.62
C ILE A 19 2.56 -8.51 6.03
N VAL A 20 3.36 -7.55 6.48
CA VAL A 20 3.22 -6.94 7.81
C VAL A 20 1.92 -6.15 7.91
N ALA A 21 1.50 -5.43 6.87
CA ALA A 21 0.21 -4.74 6.85
C ALA A 21 -0.96 -5.70 7.00
N VAL A 22 -0.97 -6.80 6.23
CA VAL A 22 -2.01 -7.85 6.33
C VAL A 22 -2.02 -8.45 7.74
N PHE A 23 -0.84 -8.77 8.31
CA PHE A 23 -0.74 -9.26 9.68
C PHE A 23 -1.31 -8.28 10.70
N ILE A 24 -0.96 -6.99 10.63
CA ILE A 24 -1.47 -5.98 11.56
C ILE A 24 -2.98 -5.82 11.42
N ILE A 25 -3.49 -5.69 10.19
CA ILE A 25 -4.91 -5.48 9.95
C ILE A 25 -5.72 -6.69 10.46
N SER A 26 -5.26 -7.90 10.22
CA SER A 26 -5.96 -9.13 10.64
C SER A 26 -5.93 -9.37 12.15
N THR A 27 -4.85 -8.96 12.85
CA THR A 27 -4.67 -9.24 14.28
C THR A 27 -5.04 -8.06 15.19
N GLN A 28 -4.79 -6.84 14.73
CA GLN A 28 -4.96 -5.60 15.51
C GLN A 28 -6.06 -4.68 14.95
N GLY A 29 -6.56 -4.97 13.74
CA GLY A 29 -7.59 -4.19 13.06
C GLY A 29 -7.10 -2.88 12.42
N PHE A 30 -6.07 -2.24 12.97
CA PHE A 30 -5.58 -0.92 12.54
C PHE A 30 -4.07 -0.85 12.55
N ILE A 31 -3.49 -0.24 11.51
CA ILE A 31 -2.07 0.09 11.49
C ILE A 31 -1.84 1.33 12.38
N ASN A 32 -0.83 1.23 13.25
CA ASN A 32 -0.49 2.27 14.23
C ASN A 32 1.03 2.45 14.28
N SER A 33 1.50 3.70 14.09
CA SER A 33 2.94 4.04 14.11
C SER A 33 3.62 3.84 15.46
N LYS A 34 2.85 3.65 16.54
CA LYS A 34 3.40 3.53 17.91
C LYS A 34 3.93 2.13 18.23
N ASN A 35 3.47 1.09 17.54
CA ASN A 35 3.96 -0.27 17.73
C ASN A 35 5.08 -0.63 16.72
N ASN A 36 5.86 -1.66 17.04
CA ASN A 36 7.03 -2.03 16.23
C ASN A 36 6.65 -2.51 14.82
N PHE A 37 5.57 -3.26 14.67
CA PHE A 37 5.11 -3.71 13.35
C PHE A 37 4.62 -2.53 12.50
N GLY A 38 3.88 -1.59 13.09
CA GLY A 38 3.44 -0.39 12.39
C GLY A 38 4.59 0.53 12.00
N LYS A 39 5.60 0.71 12.88
CA LYS A 39 6.84 1.43 12.54
C LYS A 39 7.56 0.76 11.38
N PHE A 40 7.72 -0.57 11.44
CA PHE A 40 8.35 -1.31 10.35
C PHE A 40 7.59 -1.13 9.04
N TYR A 41 6.25 -1.27 9.06
CA TYR A 41 5.40 -1.05 7.89
C TYR A 41 5.64 0.33 7.27
N ILE A 42 5.59 1.39 8.08
CA ILE A 42 5.76 2.77 7.62
C ILE A 42 7.14 2.98 7.02
N ILE A 43 8.20 2.54 7.70
CA ILE A 43 9.59 2.71 7.24
C ILE A 43 9.81 1.92 5.93
N ALA A 44 9.42 0.65 5.89
CA ALA A 44 9.52 -0.18 4.70
C ALA A 44 8.74 0.41 3.51
N THR A 45 7.52 0.92 3.76
CA THR A 45 6.68 1.59 2.78
C THR A 45 7.32 2.85 2.22
N VAL A 46 7.88 3.71 3.08
CA VAL A 46 8.56 4.96 2.64
C VAL A 46 9.79 4.62 1.80
N ILE A 47 10.62 3.67 2.24
CA ILE A 47 11.81 3.25 1.47
C ILE A 47 11.38 2.66 0.11
N THR A 48 10.37 1.79 0.09
CA THR A 48 9.85 1.20 -1.14
C THR A 48 9.32 2.26 -2.10
N ALA A 49 8.52 3.22 -1.62
CA ALA A 49 8.01 4.30 -2.46
C ALA A 49 9.13 5.21 -2.96
N SER A 50 10.11 5.54 -2.12
CA SER A 50 11.27 6.36 -2.50
C SER A 50 12.14 5.67 -3.55
N THR A 51 12.41 4.37 -3.40
CA THR A 51 13.16 3.60 -4.40
C THR A 51 12.40 3.47 -5.72
N ALA A 52 11.06 3.37 -5.68
CA ALA A 52 10.23 3.40 -6.90
C ALA A 52 10.42 4.70 -7.69
N LEU A 53 10.49 5.85 -7.01
CA LEU A 53 10.73 7.15 -7.64
C LEU A 53 12.10 7.26 -8.31
N LEU A 54 13.09 6.44 -7.91
CA LEU A 54 14.42 6.42 -8.50
C LEU A 54 14.53 5.49 -9.73
N MET A 55 13.51 4.67 -10.00
CA MET A 55 13.57 3.68 -11.08
C MET A 55 13.03 4.23 -12.41
N TYR A 56 13.77 5.15 -13.02
CA TYR A 56 13.41 5.80 -14.30
C TYR A 56 13.72 4.98 -15.57
N LYS A 57 14.30 3.80 -15.44
CA LYS A 57 14.91 3.07 -16.56
C LYS A 57 13.97 2.65 -17.71
N ASN A 58 12.64 2.71 -17.53
CA ASN A 58 11.68 2.18 -18.51
C ASN A 58 10.65 3.23 -18.99
N GLY A 59 11.11 4.35 -19.48
CA GLY A 59 10.19 5.27 -20.19
C GLY A 59 9.77 6.53 -19.43
N GLY A 60 10.54 7.00 -18.44
CA GLY A 60 10.27 8.25 -17.75
C GLY A 60 9.20 8.13 -16.65
N PHE A 61 8.54 9.22 -16.36
CA PHE A 61 7.50 9.28 -15.33
C PHE A 61 6.25 8.50 -15.78
N ASN A 62 5.79 7.55 -14.95
CA ASN A 62 4.69 6.66 -15.28
C ASN A 62 3.75 6.43 -14.07
N LEU A 63 2.73 5.58 -14.24
CA LEU A 63 1.74 5.29 -13.22
C LEU A 63 2.35 4.80 -11.89
N ALA A 64 3.43 4.02 -11.94
CA ALA A 64 4.09 3.55 -10.71
C ALA A 64 4.69 4.71 -9.90
N HIS A 65 5.20 5.76 -10.53
CA HIS A 65 5.68 6.96 -9.85
C HIS A 65 4.52 7.74 -9.20
N ILE A 66 3.38 7.83 -9.87
CA ILE A 66 2.17 8.46 -9.30
C ILE A 66 1.74 7.70 -8.05
N LEU A 67 1.67 6.37 -8.12
CA LEU A 67 1.31 5.53 -6.97
C LEU A 67 2.33 5.65 -5.82
N ALA A 68 3.62 5.77 -6.12
CA ALA A 68 4.65 6.01 -5.12
C ALA A 68 4.47 7.35 -4.40
N ILE A 69 4.15 8.42 -5.13
CA ILE A 69 3.84 9.73 -4.55
C ILE A 69 2.58 9.64 -3.67
N LEU A 70 1.52 9.01 -4.17
CA LEU A 70 0.28 8.83 -3.40
C LEU A 70 0.52 8.01 -2.13
N THR A 71 1.41 7.01 -2.19
CA THR A 71 1.83 6.22 -1.02
C THR A 71 2.49 7.11 0.03
N ILE A 72 3.45 7.94 -0.36
CA ILE A 72 4.14 8.86 0.56
C ILE A 72 3.15 9.85 1.17
N VAL A 73 2.27 10.43 0.37
CA VAL A 73 1.21 11.33 0.85
C VAL A 73 0.28 10.62 1.84
N ALA A 74 -0.14 9.40 1.54
CA ALA A 74 -0.97 8.61 2.44
C ALA A 74 -0.26 8.33 3.78
N ILE A 75 1.02 7.98 3.77
CA ILE A 75 1.80 7.79 5.00
C ILE A 75 1.91 9.07 5.81
N ILE A 76 2.18 10.21 5.18
CA ILE A 76 2.23 11.51 5.85
C ILE A 76 0.87 11.85 6.48
N LEU A 77 -0.23 11.66 5.75
CA LEU A 77 -1.59 11.87 6.27
C LEU A 77 -1.89 10.96 7.45
N GLY A 78 -1.50 9.68 7.37
CA GLY A 78 -1.66 8.73 8.47
C GLY A 78 -0.93 9.16 9.73
N ILE A 79 0.37 9.50 9.64
CA ILE A 79 1.19 9.98 10.76
C ILE A 79 0.63 11.29 11.34
N THR A 80 0.25 12.24 10.49
CA THR A 80 -0.32 13.52 10.90
C THR A 80 -1.63 13.31 11.65
N SER A 81 -2.48 12.42 11.16
CA SER A 81 -3.76 12.09 11.79
C SER A 81 -3.60 11.36 13.12
N GLU A 82 -2.52 10.60 13.32
CA GLU A 82 -2.21 10.02 14.63
C GLU A 82 -1.75 11.07 15.65
N LYS A 83 -1.05 12.09 15.18
CA LYS A 83 -0.48 13.14 16.04
C LYS A 83 -1.51 14.19 16.44
N TYR A 84 -2.40 14.55 15.51
CA TYR A 84 -3.35 15.64 15.69
C TYR A 84 -4.79 15.11 15.68
N ASN A 85 -5.57 15.42 16.72
CA ASN A 85 -6.98 15.07 16.75
C ASN A 85 -7.82 16.17 16.09
N ILE A 86 -7.98 16.08 14.78
CA ILE A 86 -8.70 17.07 13.97
C ILE A 86 -10.19 16.70 13.95
N LEU A 87 -11.03 17.47 14.61
CA LEU A 87 -12.51 17.37 14.56
C LEU A 87 -13.09 15.97 14.86
N GLY A 88 -12.35 15.11 15.54
CA GLY A 88 -12.77 13.73 15.86
C GLY A 88 -12.80 12.76 14.68
N ILE A 89 -12.28 13.16 13.48
CA ILE A 89 -12.20 12.31 12.29
C ILE A 89 -10.81 11.73 12.04
N SER A 90 -9.81 12.13 12.84
CA SER A 90 -8.41 11.72 12.64
C SER A 90 -8.22 10.20 12.55
N LYS A 91 -8.93 9.41 13.37
CA LYS A 91 -8.83 7.95 13.32
C LYS A 91 -9.37 7.36 12.03
N TYR A 92 -10.38 7.98 11.41
CA TYR A 92 -10.90 7.56 10.12
C TYR A 92 -9.91 7.86 9.00
N ILE A 93 -9.29 9.05 9.04
CA ILE A 93 -8.23 9.44 8.08
C ILE A 93 -7.02 8.52 8.26
N GLN A 94 -6.59 8.22 9.48
CA GLN A 94 -5.50 7.28 9.76
C GLN A 94 -5.79 5.91 9.15
N ALA A 95 -6.96 5.33 9.43
CA ALA A 95 -7.36 4.03 8.91
C ALA A 95 -7.35 4.02 7.37
N MET A 96 -7.99 5.00 6.74
CA MET A 96 -8.03 5.13 5.28
C MET A 96 -6.64 5.29 4.68
N SER A 97 -5.80 6.12 5.27
CA SER A 97 -4.47 6.44 4.75
C SER A 97 -3.53 5.24 4.80
N TYR A 98 -3.41 4.59 5.96
CA TYR A 98 -2.52 3.43 6.08
C TYR A 98 -3.05 2.20 5.35
N THR A 99 -4.34 1.89 5.46
CA THR A 99 -4.92 0.74 4.76
C THR A 99 -4.97 0.98 3.25
N GLY A 100 -5.29 2.21 2.81
CA GLY A 100 -5.27 2.60 1.40
C GLY A 100 -3.87 2.54 0.78
N SER A 101 -2.80 2.87 1.53
CA SER A 101 -1.43 2.78 1.02
C SER A 101 -1.00 1.34 0.69
N VAL A 102 -1.63 0.32 1.29
CA VAL A 102 -1.41 -1.09 0.91
C VAL A 102 -1.84 -1.35 -0.54
N LEU A 103 -2.98 -0.76 -0.97
CA LEU A 103 -3.43 -0.88 -2.36
C LEU A 103 -2.43 -0.30 -3.35
N PHE A 104 -1.82 0.84 -3.02
CA PHE A 104 -0.82 1.49 -3.88
C PHE A 104 0.45 0.65 -4.04
N HIS A 105 0.75 -0.25 -3.11
CA HIS A 105 1.81 -1.25 -3.23
C HIS A 105 1.37 -2.46 -4.07
N LEU A 106 0.11 -2.91 -3.88
CA LEU A 106 -0.41 -4.08 -4.57
C LEU A 106 -0.50 -3.87 -6.08
N ILE A 107 -0.95 -2.69 -6.54
CA ILE A 107 -1.12 -2.41 -7.97
C ILE A 107 0.17 -2.65 -8.77
N PRO A 108 1.31 -1.97 -8.48
CA PRO A 108 2.54 -2.21 -9.23
C PRO A 108 3.12 -3.61 -8.97
N GLY A 109 2.92 -4.17 -7.76
CA GLY A 109 3.37 -5.51 -7.42
C GLY A 109 2.68 -6.58 -8.27
N ILE A 110 1.35 -6.49 -8.45
CA ILE A 110 0.57 -7.40 -9.29
C ILE A 110 1.04 -7.30 -10.75
N ALA A 111 1.18 -6.07 -11.27
CA ALA A 111 1.65 -5.87 -12.63
C ALA A 111 3.03 -6.50 -12.86
N GLU A 112 3.96 -6.35 -11.92
CA GLU A 112 5.30 -6.91 -12.03
C GLU A 112 5.31 -8.43 -11.94
N VAL A 113 4.49 -9.02 -11.07
CA VAL A 113 4.32 -10.48 -10.96
C VAL A 113 3.74 -11.05 -12.25
N ASN A 114 2.64 -10.49 -12.76
CA ASN A 114 1.99 -10.99 -13.97
C ASN A 114 2.82 -10.78 -15.23
N LYS A 115 3.68 -9.77 -15.26
CA LYS A 115 4.65 -9.53 -16.34
C LYS A 115 5.76 -10.58 -16.38
N ARG A 116 6.06 -11.22 -15.25
CA ARG A 116 7.17 -12.16 -15.12
C ARG A 116 6.74 -13.61 -15.00
N LEU A 117 5.49 -13.86 -14.61
CA LEU A 117 4.98 -15.21 -14.35
C LEU A 117 3.68 -15.49 -15.13
N PRO A 118 3.53 -16.72 -15.65
CA PRO A 118 4.55 -17.77 -15.78
C PRO A 118 5.69 -17.35 -16.73
N ILE A 119 6.88 -17.91 -16.52
CA ILE A 119 8.09 -17.50 -17.26
C ILE A 119 7.91 -17.65 -18.77
N ASP A 120 7.28 -18.75 -19.20
CA ASP A 120 7.11 -19.08 -20.61
C ASP A 120 5.88 -18.42 -21.26
N ASN A 121 4.94 -17.91 -20.46
CA ASN A 121 3.72 -17.26 -20.96
C ASN A 121 3.21 -16.22 -19.97
N PRO A 122 3.81 -15.02 -19.90
CA PRO A 122 3.41 -13.96 -18.98
C PRO A 122 1.94 -13.58 -19.16
N MET A 123 1.21 -13.43 -18.06
CA MET A 123 -0.24 -13.18 -18.07
C MET A 123 -0.61 -11.72 -18.34
N GLY A 124 0.29 -10.76 -18.10
CA GLY A 124 0.00 -9.34 -18.23
C GLY A 124 1.24 -8.54 -18.60
N LEU A 125 1.34 -8.12 -19.86
CA LEU A 125 2.54 -7.44 -20.39
C LEU A 125 2.58 -5.93 -20.07
N SER A 126 1.44 -5.34 -19.77
CA SER A 126 1.33 -3.93 -19.43
C SER A 126 0.55 -3.70 -18.12
N VAL A 127 0.76 -2.54 -17.50
CA VAL A 127 0.02 -2.16 -16.27
C VAL A 127 -1.48 -2.09 -16.51
N LEU A 128 -1.92 -1.71 -17.70
CA LEU A 128 -3.33 -1.61 -18.09
C LEU A 128 -3.86 -2.87 -18.79
N ASP A 129 -3.15 -3.99 -18.70
CA ASP A 129 -3.62 -5.26 -19.21
C ASP A 129 -4.95 -5.66 -18.53
N PRO A 130 -5.96 -6.19 -19.27
CA PRO A 130 -7.22 -6.62 -18.68
C PRO A 130 -7.08 -7.60 -17.52
N VAL A 131 -6.08 -8.46 -17.55
CA VAL A 131 -5.76 -9.38 -16.45
C VAL A 131 -5.37 -8.60 -15.18
N ASN A 132 -4.49 -7.62 -15.32
CA ASN A 132 -4.07 -6.78 -14.20
C ASN A 132 -5.24 -5.95 -13.64
N ILE A 133 -6.06 -5.37 -14.52
CA ILE A 133 -7.24 -4.58 -14.12
C ILE A 133 -8.20 -5.42 -13.27
N ARG A 134 -8.43 -6.70 -13.62
CA ARG A 134 -9.28 -7.59 -12.80
C ARG A 134 -8.74 -7.74 -11.37
N TYR A 135 -7.44 -7.97 -11.21
CA TYR A 135 -6.82 -8.05 -9.89
C TYR A 135 -6.90 -6.72 -9.14
N TYR A 136 -6.70 -5.59 -9.82
CA TYR A 136 -6.82 -4.27 -9.19
C TYR A 136 -8.22 -4.03 -8.66
N LEU A 137 -9.26 -4.39 -9.41
CA LEU A 137 -10.66 -4.26 -8.96
C LEU A 137 -10.93 -5.14 -7.74
N ILE A 138 -10.46 -6.39 -7.74
CA ILE A 138 -10.62 -7.32 -6.61
C ILE A 138 -9.93 -6.74 -5.35
N PHE A 139 -8.67 -6.33 -5.45
CA PHE A 139 -7.95 -5.79 -4.29
C PHE A 139 -8.49 -4.43 -3.85
N THR A 140 -8.97 -3.60 -4.77
CA THR A 140 -9.67 -2.35 -4.43
C THR A 140 -10.94 -2.63 -3.63
N ALA A 141 -11.72 -3.63 -4.03
CA ALA A 141 -12.92 -4.04 -3.30
C ALA A 141 -12.57 -4.57 -1.90
N ILE A 142 -11.53 -5.40 -1.77
CA ILE A 142 -11.06 -5.95 -0.49
C ILE A 142 -10.58 -4.80 0.42
N ILE A 143 -9.71 -3.93 -0.05
CA ILE A 143 -9.16 -2.81 0.74
C ILE A 143 -10.27 -1.80 1.08
N GLY A 144 -11.15 -1.48 0.14
CA GLY A 144 -12.29 -0.60 0.39
C GLY A 144 -13.24 -1.17 1.46
N THR A 145 -13.58 -2.45 1.37
CA THR A 145 -14.38 -3.14 2.39
C THR A 145 -13.67 -3.14 3.75
N THR A 146 -12.37 -3.38 3.78
CA THR A 146 -11.58 -3.32 5.03
C THR A 146 -11.66 -1.93 5.67
N ILE A 147 -11.50 -0.86 4.88
CA ILE A 147 -11.63 0.53 5.38
C ILE A 147 -13.03 0.78 5.93
N LEU A 148 -14.09 0.34 5.24
CA LEU A 148 -15.48 0.49 5.70
C LEU A 148 -15.72 -0.25 7.03
N ILE A 149 -15.18 -1.46 7.18
CA ILE A 149 -15.24 -2.23 8.43
C ILE A 149 -14.49 -1.48 9.54
N GLN A 150 -13.30 -0.97 9.28
CA GLN A 150 -12.53 -0.17 10.23
C GLN A 150 -13.33 1.07 10.68
N TRP A 151 -13.95 1.78 9.74
CA TRP A 151 -14.77 2.96 10.00
C TRP A 151 -16.02 2.62 10.83
N TYR A 152 -16.67 1.49 10.52
CA TYR A 152 -17.79 0.99 11.32
C TYR A 152 -17.41 0.75 12.79
N PHE A 153 -16.28 0.08 13.03
CA PHE A 153 -15.80 -0.14 14.41
C PHE A 153 -15.43 1.16 15.12
N LEU A 154 -14.84 2.13 14.45
CA LEU A 154 -14.53 3.44 14.99
C LEU A 154 -15.81 4.20 15.35
N TRP A 155 -16.80 4.16 14.47
CA TRP A 155 -18.12 4.78 14.72
C TRP A 155 -18.82 4.14 15.91
N LYS A 156 -18.91 2.82 15.95
CA LYS A 156 -19.53 2.07 17.05
C LYS A 156 -18.87 2.39 18.40
N LYS A 157 -17.53 2.45 18.43
CA LYS A 157 -16.80 2.81 19.67
C LYS A 157 -17.11 4.24 20.13
N ARG A 158 -17.28 5.18 19.19
CA ARG A 158 -17.61 6.57 19.51
C ARG A 158 -19.05 6.73 20.03
N SER A 159 -19.98 5.93 19.55
CA SER A 159 -21.40 6.01 19.98
C SER A 159 -21.66 5.39 21.35
N MET A 160 -20.69 4.64 21.91
CA MET A 160 -20.78 4.01 23.23
C MET A 160 -19.98 4.75 24.31
N SER A 161 -19.23 5.79 23.95
CA SER A 161 -18.45 6.66 24.86
C SER A 161 -19.14 8.00 25.06
#